data_ccc91819273eeea29b02fcee880a8543
#
_entry.id   ccc91819273eeea29b02fcee880a8543
#
_cell.length_a   1.000
_cell.length_b   1.000
_cell.length_c   1.000
_cell.angle_alpha   90.00
_cell.angle_beta   90.00
_cell.angle_gamma   90.00
#
_symmetry.space_group_name_H-M   'P 1'
#
loop_
_entity.id
_entity.type
_entity.pdbx_description
1 polymer ?
#
loop_
_entity_poly.entity_id
_entity_poly.type
_entity_poly.pdbx_seq_one_letter_code
_entity_poly.pdbx_strand_id
1 'polypeptide(L)'
;MAEKRLFSRIQFDECGATMYIDFTGNELIVDLEEESIFESKHTGMELKRIKIGLVAQTLQAHRLLLLKISRAELDGISSTDEKGNTTMSWKIVNSSFCSQGDERNPQFYHEIVIEQAEDLKLQSLCINDLILYPYFYQEEFDCDDLSIKSRVMVSPEQDARLRLLMKEDSSFQVTRRGINEGPRDMRFSNTILWSRHGNNFKYEIILVDRSYDERDRPLARLFQPQMSRMQSAVAAQAEMVDAILEALITRKYLTHGDVAEMRKKAAERIWDRRREFFEVSDIDEFLNPSPRLTWD
;
A
#
# COMPACT_ATOMS: atom_id res chain seq x y z
N MET A 1 22.85 38.13 -1.82
CA MET A 1 23.80 37.01 -1.81
C MET A 1 23.12 35.85 -2.54
N ALA A 2 23.63 35.49 -3.72
CA ALA A 2 23.05 34.43 -4.52
C ALA A 2 23.34 33.09 -3.84
N GLU A 3 22.31 32.38 -3.43
CA GLU A 3 22.43 30.99 -3.00
C GLU A 3 23.03 30.16 -4.14
N LYS A 4 24.26 29.71 -3.96
CA LYS A 4 24.85 28.70 -4.83
C LYS A 4 24.05 27.43 -4.65
N ARG A 5 23.19 27.12 -5.62
CA ARG A 5 22.57 25.80 -5.76
C ARG A 5 23.67 24.81 -6.10
N LEU A 6 24.05 23.98 -5.16
CA LEU A 6 24.96 22.86 -5.40
C LEU A 6 24.13 21.69 -5.93
N PHE A 7 24.37 21.39 -7.19
CA PHE A 7 23.84 20.21 -7.85
C PHE A 7 24.84 19.06 -7.66
N SER A 8 24.41 17.95 -7.15
CA SER A 8 25.20 16.72 -7.17
C SER A 8 25.15 16.17 -8.58
N ARG A 9 26.29 16.14 -9.26
CA ARG A 9 26.39 15.68 -10.64
C ARG A 9 26.67 14.18 -10.66
N ILE A 10 25.70 13.38 -11.15
CA ILE A 10 25.92 11.97 -11.45
C ILE A 10 26.18 11.87 -12.95
N GLN A 11 27.36 11.42 -13.33
CA GLN A 11 27.76 11.27 -14.73
C GLN A 11 27.61 9.80 -15.13
N PHE A 12 26.74 9.51 -16.09
CA PHE A 12 26.59 8.16 -16.66
C PHE A 12 27.45 8.05 -17.89
N ASP A 13 28.35 7.06 -17.94
CA ASP A 13 29.47 7.00 -18.88
C ASP A 13 29.17 6.36 -20.24
N GLU A 14 27.92 5.95 -20.56
CA GLU A 14 27.70 5.34 -21.89
C GLU A 14 26.83 6.12 -22.89
N CYS A 15 26.17 7.20 -22.47
CA CYS A 15 25.34 8.02 -23.37
C CYS A 15 25.52 9.54 -23.24
N GLY A 16 26.51 10.03 -22.54
CA GLY A 16 26.81 11.47 -22.49
C GLY A 16 25.76 12.36 -21.80
N ALA A 17 24.76 11.80 -21.17
CA ALA A 17 23.72 12.54 -20.43
C ALA A 17 24.11 12.63 -18.95
N THR A 18 24.31 13.84 -18.48
CA THR A 18 24.53 14.12 -17.06
C THR A 18 23.18 14.23 -16.37
N MET A 19 22.93 13.35 -15.39
CA MET A 19 21.74 13.44 -14.54
C MET A 19 22.07 14.26 -13.30
N TYR A 20 21.24 15.25 -12.99
CA TYR A 20 21.34 16.02 -11.76
C TYR A 20 20.25 15.55 -10.81
N ILE A 21 20.65 15.08 -9.64
CA ILE A 21 19.72 14.79 -8.54
C ILE A 21 19.84 15.92 -7.55
N ASP A 22 18.78 16.70 -7.38
CA ASP A 22 18.76 17.84 -6.48
C ASP A 22 18.49 17.37 -5.05
N PHE A 23 19.55 17.10 -4.31
CA PHE A 23 19.52 17.08 -2.86
C PHE A 23 19.82 18.49 -2.36
N THR A 24 18.84 19.38 -2.40
CA THR A 24 18.95 20.80 -2.10
C THR A 24 19.95 21.18 -1.00
N GLY A 25 21.11 21.73 -1.44
CA GLY A 25 21.78 22.81 -0.70
C GLY A 25 22.88 22.49 0.30
N ASN A 26 23.77 21.49 0.12
CA ASN A 26 25.09 21.47 0.81
C ASN A 26 26.14 20.68 0.00
N GLU A 27 27.42 20.97 0.24
CA GLU A 27 28.56 20.27 -0.34
C GLU A 27 28.56 18.80 0.09
N LEU A 28 27.89 17.95 -0.69
CA LEU A 28 27.89 16.51 -0.50
C LEU A 28 28.68 15.92 -1.65
N ILE A 29 29.70 15.15 -1.32
CA ILE A 29 30.35 14.29 -2.29
C ILE A 29 29.40 13.14 -2.54
N VAL A 30 28.94 13.00 -3.78
CA VAL A 30 28.06 11.89 -4.19
C VAL A 30 28.91 10.90 -4.97
N ASP A 31 29.06 9.72 -4.41
CA ASP A 31 29.62 8.59 -5.11
C ASP A 31 28.47 7.71 -5.64
N LEU A 32 28.44 7.53 -6.97
CA LEU A 32 27.56 6.54 -7.57
C LEU A 32 28.17 5.17 -7.29
N GLU A 33 27.52 4.36 -6.47
CA GLU A 33 28.04 3.04 -6.14
C GLU A 33 27.61 1.98 -7.16
N GLU A 34 26.35 2.00 -7.58
CA GLU A 34 25.80 0.98 -8.46
C GLU A 34 24.54 1.48 -9.18
N GLU A 35 24.42 1.16 -10.46
CA GLU A 35 23.18 1.25 -11.23
C GLU A 35 22.71 -0.15 -11.61
N SER A 36 21.44 -0.44 -11.41
CA SER A 36 20.81 -1.71 -11.77
C SER A 36 19.47 -1.48 -12.42
N ILE A 37 19.02 -2.47 -13.18
CA ILE A 37 17.67 -2.48 -13.79
C ILE A 37 16.86 -3.53 -13.06
N PHE A 38 15.60 -3.22 -12.79
CA PHE A 38 14.64 -4.17 -12.20
C PHE A 38 13.30 -4.07 -12.92
N GLU A 39 12.56 -5.16 -12.91
CA GLU A 39 11.21 -5.18 -13.46
C GLU A 39 10.21 -4.65 -12.42
N SER A 40 9.40 -3.67 -12.83
CA SER A 40 8.35 -3.13 -11.96
C SER A 40 7.27 -4.16 -11.69
N LYS A 41 6.91 -4.33 -10.43
CA LYS A 41 5.76 -5.16 -10.02
C LYS A 41 4.42 -4.57 -10.46
N HIS A 42 4.36 -3.26 -10.70
CA HIS A 42 3.14 -2.57 -11.11
C HIS A 42 2.88 -2.76 -12.60
N THR A 43 3.82 -2.34 -13.43
CA THR A 43 3.65 -2.31 -14.88
C THR A 43 4.31 -3.48 -15.61
N GLY A 44 5.28 -4.14 -15.01
CA GLY A 44 6.16 -5.10 -15.69
C GLY A 44 7.22 -4.43 -16.57
N MET A 45 7.37 -3.11 -16.48
CA MET A 45 8.39 -2.38 -17.22
C MET A 45 9.74 -2.45 -16.52
N GLU A 46 10.82 -2.40 -17.30
CA GLU A 46 12.16 -2.25 -16.76
C GLU A 46 12.37 -0.83 -16.26
N LEU A 47 12.77 -0.71 -15.00
CA LEU A 47 13.02 0.55 -14.30
C LEU A 47 14.44 0.57 -13.75
N LYS A 48 14.94 1.78 -13.54
CA LYS A 48 16.27 2.00 -12.97
C LYS A 48 16.25 2.04 -11.46
N ARG A 49 17.26 1.43 -10.85
CA ARG A 49 17.57 1.52 -9.42
C ARG A 49 19.01 2.01 -9.29
N ILE A 50 19.22 3.00 -8.44
CA ILE A 50 20.53 3.61 -8.22
C ILE A 50 20.85 3.57 -6.74
N LYS A 51 22.06 3.12 -6.42
CA LYS A 51 22.65 3.17 -5.09
C LYS A 51 23.61 4.34 -5.02
N ILE A 52 23.42 5.22 -4.06
CA ILE A 52 24.18 6.47 -3.88
C ILE A 52 24.83 6.46 -2.52
N GLY A 53 26.14 6.67 -2.47
CA GLY A 53 26.91 6.94 -1.27
C GLY A 53 27.05 8.45 -1.02
N LEU A 54 26.79 8.90 0.20
CA LEU A 54 26.96 10.30 0.61
C LEU A 54 27.77 10.37 1.89
N VAL A 55 28.79 11.24 1.92
CA VAL A 55 29.63 11.44 3.10
C VAL A 55 29.31 12.78 3.76
N ALA A 56 28.87 12.75 5.00
CA ALA A 56 28.71 13.94 5.83
C ALA A 56 29.92 14.04 6.80
N GLN A 57 30.74 15.09 6.62
CA GLN A 57 31.98 15.29 7.36
C GLN A 57 31.78 15.89 8.75
N THR A 58 30.58 16.31 9.09
CA THR A 58 30.24 16.90 10.40
C THR A 58 28.91 16.40 10.90
N LEU A 59 28.71 16.42 12.21
CA LEU A 59 27.42 16.07 12.83
C LEU A 59 26.29 16.98 12.35
N GLN A 60 26.58 18.26 12.06
CA GLN A 60 25.57 19.19 11.54
C GLN A 60 25.14 18.80 10.13
N ALA A 61 26.10 18.50 9.23
CA ALA A 61 25.81 18.03 7.88
C ALA A 61 25.03 16.72 7.89
N HIS A 62 25.40 15.78 8.76
CA HIS A 62 24.66 14.53 8.96
C HIS A 62 23.18 14.76 9.35
N ARG A 63 22.93 15.61 10.36
CA ARG A 63 21.55 15.92 10.78
C ARG A 63 20.73 16.58 9.67
N LEU A 64 21.33 17.50 8.93
CA LEU A 64 20.69 18.15 7.79
C LEU A 64 20.38 17.13 6.67
N LEU A 65 21.30 16.19 6.41
CA LEU A 65 21.10 15.15 5.41
C LEU A 65 19.95 14.21 5.81
N LEU A 66 19.89 13.77 7.07
CA LEU A 66 18.77 12.95 7.59
C LEU A 66 17.42 13.66 7.39
N LEU A 67 17.31 14.94 7.72
CA LEU A 67 16.08 15.71 7.51
C LEU A 67 15.69 15.78 6.03
N LYS A 68 16.66 15.92 5.13
CA LYS A 68 16.42 15.94 3.69
C LYS A 68 16.00 14.59 3.14
N ILE A 69 16.64 13.50 3.59
CA ILE A 69 16.27 12.15 3.23
C ILE A 69 14.80 11.90 3.65
N SER A 70 14.47 12.15 4.92
CA SER A 70 13.09 11.97 5.42
C SER A 70 12.07 12.81 4.65
N ARG A 71 12.43 14.02 4.22
CA ARG A 71 11.57 14.84 3.38
C ARG A 71 11.43 14.27 1.97
N ALA A 72 12.54 13.81 1.37
CA ALA A 72 12.53 13.20 0.04
C ALA A 72 11.80 11.85 0.01
N GLU A 73 11.78 11.11 1.13
CA GLU A 73 10.94 9.91 1.29
C GLU A 73 9.44 10.24 1.19
N LEU A 74 9.02 11.42 1.63
CA LEU A 74 7.62 11.88 1.55
C LEU A 74 7.28 12.52 0.20
N ASP A 75 8.13 13.42 -0.28
CA ASP A 75 7.85 14.27 -1.43
C ASP A 75 8.32 13.66 -2.78
N GLY A 76 9.16 12.59 -2.72
CA GLY A 76 9.86 12.05 -3.88
C GLY A 76 11.04 12.93 -4.32
N ILE A 77 11.77 12.45 -5.30
CA ILE A 77 12.93 13.15 -5.88
C ILE A 77 12.69 13.30 -7.38
N SER A 78 13.02 14.45 -7.93
CA SER A 78 12.97 14.69 -9.37
C SER A 78 14.39 14.83 -9.92
N SER A 79 14.67 14.19 -11.04
CA SER A 79 15.86 14.48 -11.84
C SER A 79 15.53 15.50 -12.92
N THR A 80 16.49 16.37 -13.22
CA THR A 80 16.36 17.39 -14.25
C THR A 80 17.46 17.25 -15.29
N ASP A 81 17.15 17.63 -16.53
CA ASP A 81 18.14 17.75 -17.59
C ASP A 81 18.99 19.04 -17.42
N GLU A 82 19.98 19.23 -18.32
CA GLU A 82 20.81 20.44 -18.32
C GLU A 82 20.03 21.75 -18.52
N LYS A 83 18.80 21.65 -19.03
CA LYS A 83 17.89 22.80 -19.23
C LYS A 83 16.97 23.03 -18.05
N GLY A 84 17.03 22.18 -17.02
CA GLY A 84 16.18 22.28 -15.84
C GLY A 84 14.77 21.67 -16.01
N ASN A 85 14.53 20.89 -17.08
CA ASN A 85 13.27 20.17 -17.24
C ASN A 85 13.31 18.88 -16.41
N THR A 86 12.23 18.58 -15.71
CA THR A 86 12.08 17.30 -14.98
C THR A 86 12.08 16.15 -15.99
N THR A 87 13.03 15.25 -15.87
CA THR A 87 13.20 14.10 -16.77
C THR A 87 12.63 12.82 -16.17
N MET A 88 12.83 12.61 -14.88
CA MET A 88 12.36 11.42 -14.17
C MET A 88 11.99 11.78 -12.74
N SER A 89 11.09 11.01 -12.18
CA SER A 89 10.79 11.01 -10.74
C SER A 89 11.38 9.76 -10.09
N TRP A 90 11.84 9.90 -8.85
CA TRP A 90 12.47 8.84 -8.09
C TRP A 90 11.86 8.75 -6.70
N LYS A 91 11.83 7.56 -6.13
CA LYS A 91 11.46 7.31 -4.73
C LYS A 91 12.64 6.71 -3.99
N ILE A 92 12.82 7.09 -2.73
CA ILE A 92 13.77 6.42 -1.84
C ILE A 92 13.11 5.13 -1.36
N VAL A 93 13.79 4.00 -1.57
CA VAL A 93 13.30 2.67 -1.14
C VAL A 93 14.09 2.11 0.03
N ASN A 94 15.29 2.61 0.23
CA ASN A 94 16.11 2.28 1.38
C ASN A 94 17.04 3.44 1.71
N SER A 95 17.25 3.70 3.01
CA SER A 95 18.27 4.61 3.49
C SER A 95 18.91 4.04 4.75
N SER A 96 20.22 4.09 4.82
CA SER A 96 21.00 3.65 5.97
C SER A 96 22.21 4.55 6.18
N PHE A 97 22.77 4.55 7.37
CA PHE A 97 24.04 5.24 7.61
C PHE A 97 24.90 4.49 8.63
N CYS A 98 26.20 4.71 8.53
CA CYS A 98 27.15 4.31 9.57
C CYS A 98 28.07 5.48 9.93
N SER A 99 28.57 5.49 11.16
CA SER A 99 29.57 6.47 11.60
C SER A 99 30.96 5.83 11.56
N GLN A 100 31.93 6.56 11.04
CA GLN A 100 33.35 6.20 11.02
C GLN A 100 34.16 7.36 11.60
N GLY A 101 35.37 7.07 12.08
CA GLY A 101 36.25 8.06 12.67
C GLY A 101 36.24 8.07 14.20
N ASP A 102 36.98 9.01 14.77
CA ASP A 102 37.05 9.20 16.22
C ASP A 102 35.99 10.21 16.72
N GLU A 103 35.81 10.30 18.03
CA GLU A 103 34.82 11.21 18.64
C GLU A 103 35.06 12.69 18.31
N ARG A 104 36.27 13.07 17.91
CA ARG A 104 36.65 14.47 17.60
C ARG A 104 36.42 14.82 16.12
N ASN A 105 36.37 13.80 15.26
CA ASN A 105 36.17 13.97 13.81
C ASN A 105 35.27 12.85 13.25
N PRO A 106 34.00 12.80 13.66
CA PRO A 106 33.09 11.78 13.16
C PRO A 106 32.74 12.04 11.70
N GLN A 107 32.91 11.03 10.86
CA GLN A 107 32.41 11.01 9.49
C GLN A 107 31.19 10.09 9.44
N PHE A 108 30.18 10.52 8.71
CA PHE A 108 28.95 9.75 8.54
C PHE A 108 28.81 9.38 7.06
N TYR A 109 28.84 8.10 6.80
CA TYR A 109 28.59 7.56 5.49
C TYR A 109 27.13 7.14 5.38
N HIS A 110 26.40 7.72 4.40
CA HIS A 110 25.00 7.41 4.11
C HIS A 110 24.94 6.62 2.82
N GLU A 111 24.14 5.56 2.84
CA GLU A 111 23.79 4.79 1.67
C GLU A 111 22.30 4.98 1.41
N ILE A 112 21.96 5.40 0.20
CA ILE A 112 20.59 5.65 -0.22
C ILE A 112 20.33 4.86 -1.49
N VAL A 113 19.26 4.09 -1.51
CA VAL A 113 18.79 3.41 -2.71
C VAL A 113 17.56 4.12 -3.22
N ILE A 114 17.63 4.60 -4.44
CA ILE A 114 16.52 5.23 -5.14
C ILE A 114 16.06 4.36 -6.29
N GLU A 115 14.76 4.32 -6.53
CA GLU A 115 14.14 3.67 -7.66
C GLU A 115 13.39 4.68 -8.51
N GLN A 116 13.43 4.49 -9.82
CA GLN A 116 12.60 5.27 -10.73
C GLN A 116 11.14 5.12 -10.34
N ALA A 117 10.46 6.25 -10.13
CA ALA A 117 9.04 6.26 -9.81
C ALA A 117 8.21 6.10 -11.09
N GLU A 118 7.17 5.29 -11.00
CA GLU A 118 6.23 5.09 -12.09
C GLU A 118 5.05 6.04 -11.96
N ASP A 119 4.60 6.55 -13.09
CA ASP A 119 3.34 7.28 -13.17
C ASP A 119 2.24 6.29 -13.58
N LEU A 120 1.55 5.73 -12.58
CA LEU A 120 0.50 4.75 -12.80
C LEU A 120 -0.75 5.42 -13.36
N LYS A 121 -0.91 5.39 -14.69
CA LYS A 121 -2.05 5.97 -15.40
C LYS A 121 -3.14 4.94 -15.67
N LEU A 122 -3.93 4.64 -14.66
CA LEU A 122 -5.07 3.75 -14.83
C LEU A 122 -6.10 4.38 -15.77
N GLN A 123 -6.44 3.68 -16.84
CA GLN A 123 -7.53 4.04 -17.75
C GLN A 123 -8.86 3.49 -17.25
N SER A 124 -8.90 2.23 -16.85
CA SER A 124 -10.06 1.60 -16.24
C SER A 124 -9.68 0.37 -15.44
N LEU A 125 -10.49 0.07 -14.45
CA LEU A 125 -10.42 -1.15 -13.64
C LEU A 125 -11.52 -2.11 -14.10
N CYS A 126 -11.13 -3.26 -14.66
CA CYS A 126 -12.08 -4.26 -15.11
C CYS A 126 -12.14 -5.40 -14.08
N ILE A 127 -13.32 -5.68 -13.53
CA ILE A 127 -13.59 -6.79 -12.61
C ILE A 127 -14.49 -7.78 -13.37
N ASN A 128 -13.92 -8.88 -13.84
CA ASN A 128 -14.54 -9.73 -14.86
C ASN A 128 -14.96 -8.88 -16.09
N ASP A 129 -16.27 -8.79 -16.34
CA ASP A 129 -16.86 -8.02 -17.43
C ASP A 129 -17.34 -6.60 -17.01
N LEU A 130 -17.24 -6.25 -15.71
CA LEU A 130 -17.62 -4.95 -15.19
C LEU A 130 -16.47 -3.95 -15.32
N ILE A 131 -16.66 -2.91 -16.14
CA ILE A 131 -15.69 -1.84 -16.34
C ILE A 131 -16.02 -0.68 -15.42
N LEU A 132 -15.04 -0.27 -14.60
CA LEU A 132 -15.13 0.82 -13.66
C LEU A 132 -14.09 1.89 -14.02
N TYR A 133 -14.43 3.16 -13.76
CA TYR A 133 -13.56 4.31 -13.98
C TYR A 133 -13.29 4.98 -12.62
N PRO A 134 -12.21 4.58 -11.92
CA PRO A 134 -11.87 5.17 -10.64
C PRO A 134 -11.51 6.64 -10.78
N TYR A 135 -12.03 7.48 -9.86
CA TYR A 135 -11.57 8.85 -9.69
C TYR A 135 -10.47 8.97 -8.61
N PHE A 136 -10.27 7.91 -7.81
CA PHE A 136 -9.12 7.71 -6.95
C PHE A 136 -8.62 6.27 -7.11
N TYR A 137 -7.31 6.12 -7.23
CA TYR A 137 -6.66 4.83 -7.41
C TYR A 137 -5.31 4.82 -6.72
N GLN A 138 -5.06 3.77 -5.97
CA GLN A 138 -3.79 3.49 -5.32
C GLN A 138 -3.58 1.98 -5.32
N GLU A 139 -2.35 1.55 -5.56
CA GLU A 139 -1.99 0.14 -5.44
C GLU A 139 -0.69 -0.01 -4.67
N GLU A 140 -0.61 -1.09 -3.91
CA GLU A 140 0.52 -1.42 -3.07
C GLU A 140 0.84 -2.90 -3.20
N PHE A 141 2.13 -3.23 -3.17
CA PHE A 141 2.61 -4.59 -3.11
C PHE A 141 3.14 -4.89 -1.71
N ASP A 142 2.65 -5.98 -1.11
CA ASP A 142 3.26 -6.62 0.05
C ASP A 142 3.92 -7.92 -0.42
N CYS A 143 5.24 -7.91 -0.59
CA CYS A 143 6.00 -8.91 -1.34
C CYS A 143 5.51 -8.96 -2.80
N ASP A 144 4.78 -10.03 -3.20
CA ASP A 144 4.26 -10.20 -4.55
C ASP A 144 2.74 -10.08 -4.63
N ASP A 145 2.08 -9.89 -3.48
CA ASP A 145 0.64 -9.74 -3.41
C ASP A 145 0.23 -8.29 -3.62
N LEU A 146 -0.62 -8.07 -4.59
CA LEU A 146 -1.16 -6.76 -4.91
C LEU A 146 -2.40 -6.45 -4.06
N SER A 147 -2.44 -5.27 -3.50
CA SER A 147 -3.66 -4.64 -2.99
C SER A 147 -3.99 -3.39 -3.79
N ILE A 148 -5.26 -3.22 -4.13
CA ILE A 148 -5.77 -2.06 -4.86
C ILE A 148 -6.82 -1.37 -4.01
N LYS A 149 -6.64 -0.07 -3.80
CA LYS A 149 -7.63 0.80 -3.20
C LYS A 149 -8.14 1.76 -4.26
N SER A 150 -9.44 1.77 -4.52
CA SER A 150 -10.01 2.65 -5.52
C SER A 150 -11.35 3.23 -5.07
N ARG A 151 -11.67 4.45 -5.52
CA ARG A 151 -12.98 5.05 -5.38
C ARG A 151 -13.62 5.20 -6.75
N VAL A 152 -14.85 4.73 -6.85
CA VAL A 152 -15.60 4.72 -8.09
C VAL A 152 -16.98 5.33 -7.90
N MET A 153 -17.46 6.00 -8.94
CA MET A 153 -18.86 6.41 -9.03
C MET A 153 -19.55 5.51 -10.06
N VAL A 154 -20.63 4.86 -9.65
CA VAL A 154 -21.35 3.87 -10.48
C VAL A 154 -22.79 4.26 -10.67
N SER A 155 -23.35 3.92 -11.84
CA SER A 155 -24.77 4.02 -12.12
C SER A 155 -25.56 2.96 -11.36
N PRO A 156 -26.90 3.08 -11.25
CA PRO A 156 -27.73 2.05 -10.62
C PRO A 156 -27.58 0.65 -11.23
N GLU A 157 -27.35 0.55 -12.53
CA GLU A 157 -27.11 -0.72 -13.23
C GLU A 157 -25.77 -1.34 -12.83
N GLN A 158 -24.72 -0.51 -12.81
CA GLN A 158 -23.39 -0.93 -12.37
C GLN A 158 -23.40 -1.27 -10.87
N ASP A 159 -24.16 -0.52 -10.04
CA ASP A 159 -24.36 -0.81 -8.61
C ASP A 159 -24.94 -2.21 -8.40
N ALA A 160 -26.01 -2.56 -9.13
CA ALA A 160 -26.64 -3.87 -9.02
C ALA A 160 -25.64 -5.00 -9.36
N ARG A 161 -24.84 -4.85 -10.42
CA ARG A 161 -23.82 -5.82 -10.82
C ARG A 161 -22.68 -5.90 -9.79
N LEU A 162 -22.20 -4.74 -9.34
CA LEU A 162 -21.12 -4.65 -8.35
C LEU A 162 -21.52 -5.31 -7.03
N ARG A 163 -22.75 -5.08 -6.56
CA ARG A 163 -23.28 -5.73 -5.35
C ARG A 163 -23.42 -7.24 -5.51
N LEU A 164 -23.78 -7.74 -6.69
CA LEU A 164 -23.77 -9.18 -6.95
C LEU A 164 -22.37 -9.76 -6.82
N LEU A 165 -21.37 -9.17 -7.48
CA LEU A 165 -19.97 -9.59 -7.37
C LEU A 165 -19.46 -9.53 -5.93
N MET A 166 -19.81 -8.49 -5.18
CA MET A 166 -19.43 -8.33 -3.78
C MET A 166 -20.07 -9.38 -2.85
N LYS A 167 -21.22 -9.92 -3.20
CA LYS A 167 -21.87 -10.99 -2.43
C LYS A 167 -21.27 -12.36 -2.71
N GLU A 168 -20.72 -12.55 -3.90
CA GLU A 168 -20.04 -13.79 -4.24
C GLU A 168 -18.73 -13.86 -3.44
N ASP A 169 -18.50 -14.99 -2.76
CA ASP A 169 -17.27 -15.23 -1.99
C ASP A 169 -16.21 -15.89 -2.89
N SER A 170 -16.14 -15.43 -4.13
CA SER A 170 -15.22 -15.90 -5.15
C SER A 170 -14.15 -14.85 -5.45
N SER A 171 -13.06 -15.29 -6.01
CA SER A 171 -12.10 -14.42 -6.65
C SER A 171 -12.59 -14.05 -8.07
N PHE A 172 -12.08 -12.94 -8.57
CA PHE A 172 -12.42 -12.37 -9.86
C PHE A 172 -11.15 -12.08 -10.64
N GLN A 173 -11.26 -12.14 -11.96
CA GLN A 173 -10.19 -11.64 -12.82
C GLN A 173 -10.26 -10.13 -12.85
N VAL A 174 -9.19 -9.48 -12.39
CA VAL A 174 -9.07 -8.03 -12.34
C VAL A 174 -7.98 -7.57 -13.29
N THR A 175 -8.33 -6.70 -14.24
CA THR A 175 -7.40 -6.10 -15.19
C THR A 175 -7.29 -4.60 -14.95
N ARG A 176 -6.06 -4.09 -14.89
CA ARG A 176 -5.72 -2.68 -14.64
C ARG A 176 -5.31 -2.03 -15.96
N ARG A 177 -6.29 -1.68 -16.79
CA ARG A 177 -6.03 -1.11 -18.12
C ARG A 177 -5.26 0.19 -18.04
N GLY A 178 -4.20 0.29 -18.84
CA GLY A 178 -3.28 1.42 -18.83
C GLY A 178 -2.11 1.28 -17.86
N ILE A 179 -2.13 0.29 -16.95
CA ILE A 179 -1.00 -0.06 -16.07
C ILE A 179 -0.43 -1.41 -16.47
N ASN A 180 -1.25 -2.46 -16.38
CA ASN A 180 -0.87 -3.81 -16.75
C ASN A 180 -2.12 -4.56 -17.23
N GLU A 181 -2.07 -5.05 -18.46
CA GLU A 181 -3.18 -5.76 -19.10
C GLU A 181 -3.30 -7.22 -18.64
N GLY A 182 -2.30 -7.74 -17.91
CA GLY A 182 -2.35 -9.08 -17.34
C GLY A 182 -3.43 -9.16 -16.26
N PRO A 183 -4.41 -10.09 -16.38
CA PRO A 183 -5.42 -10.27 -15.36
C PRO A 183 -4.83 -10.89 -14.10
N ARG A 184 -5.30 -10.44 -12.93
CA ARG A 184 -4.96 -11.00 -11.61
C ARG A 184 -6.19 -11.57 -10.95
N ASP A 185 -6.02 -12.68 -10.24
CA ASP A 185 -7.08 -13.31 -9.46
C ASP A 185 -7.17 -12.60 -8.08
N MET A 186 -8.18 -11.75 -7.93
CA MET A 186 -8.34 -10.89 -6.76
C MET A 186 -9.73 -11.07 -6.13
N ARG A 187 -9.87 -10.71 -4.88
CA ARG A 187 -11.14 -10.65 -4.17
C ARG A 187 -11.38 -9.28 -3.54
N PHE A 188 -12.63 -8.98 -3.23
CA PHE A 188 -12.95 -7.83 -2.40
C PHE A 188 -12.52 -8.02 -0.95
N SER A 189 -12.14 -6.92 -0.30
CA SER A 189 -11.96 -6.90 1.16
C SER A 189 -13.27 -7.19 1.90
N ASN A 190 -13.16 -7.40 3.21
CA ASN A 190 -14.34 -7.68 4.05
C ASN A 190 -15.18 -6.44 4.35
N THR A 191 -14.60 -5.24 4.24
CA THR A 191 -15.29 -3.97 4.50
C THR A 191 -15.43 -3.18 3.22
N ILE A 192 -16.66 -2.74 2.95
CA ILE A 192 -17.00 -1.94 1.77
C ILE A 192 -17.74 -0.70 2.25
N LEU A 193 -17.18 0.46 1.91
CA LEU A 193 -17.81 1.75 2.18
C LEU A 193 -18.57 2.22 0.95
N TRP A 194 -19.76 2.76 1.15
CA TRP A 194 -20.55 3.33 0.07
C TRP A 194 -21.36 4.54 0.52
N SER A 195 -21.69 5.41 -0.41
CA SER A 195 -22.58 6.56 -0.20
C SER A 195 -23.43 6.82 -1.43
N ARG A 196 -24.58 7.48 -1.24
CA ARG A 196 -25.41 7.96 -2.34
C ARG A 196 -24.92 9.31 -2.83
N HIS A 197 -24.93 9.48 -4.14
CA HIS A 197 -24.65 10.75 -4.79
C HIS A 197 -25.66 11.01 -5.91
N GLY A 198 -26.76 11.67 -5.57
CA GLY A 198 -27.91 11.80 -6.47
C GLY A 198 -28.49 10.43 -6.84
N ASN A 199 -28.55 10.11 -8.13
CA ASN A 199 -29.00 8.81 -8.62
C ASN A 199 -27.86 7.77 -8.71
N ASN A 200 -26.63 8.16 -8.46
CA ASN A 200 -25.46 7.29 -8.51
C ASN A 200 -25.01 6.87 -7.12
N PHE A 201 -24.05 5.96 -7.08
CA PHE A 201 -23.45 5.45 -5.85
C PHE A 201 -21.93 5.64 -5.92
N LYS A 202 -21.34 6.14 -4.83
CA LYS A 202 -19.89 6.13 -4.64
C LYS A 202 -19.50 4.93 -3.80
N TYR A 203 -18.42 4.27 -4.19
CA TYR A 203 -17.84 3.13 -3.46
C TYR A 203 -16.36 3.37 -3.20
N GLU A 204 -15.89 3.02 -2.00
CA GLU A 204 -14.49 2.68 -1.78
C GLU A 204 -14.35 1.16 -1.88
N ILE A 205 -13.60 0.73 -2.88
CA ILE A 205 -13.33 -0.68 -3.19
C ILE A 205 -11.89 -0.97 -2.81
N ILE A 206 -11.70 -2.03 -2.03
CA ILE A 206 -10.39 -2.59 -1.75
C ILE A 206 -10.38 -4.00 -2.31
N LEU A 207 -9.46 -4.25 -3.24
CA LEU A 207 -9.20 -5.56 -3.83
C LEU A 207 -7.85 -6.07 -3.34
N VAL A 208 -7.75 -7.36 -3.07
CA VAL A 208 -6.51 -8.03 -2.65
C VAL A 208 -6.30 -9.29 -3.46
N ASP A 209 -5.06 -9.57 -3.81
CA ASP A 209 -4.70 -10.82 -4.48
C ASP A 209 -5.18 -12.03 -3.66
N ARG A 210 -5.69 -13.05 -4.33
CA ARG A 210 -6.13 -14.30 -3.70
C ARG A 210 -4.99 -15.00 -2.96
N SER A 211 -3.79 -14.94 -3.50
CA SER A 211 -2.58 -15.50 -2.88
C SER A 211 -2.32 -14.95 -1.47
N TYR A 212 -2.83 -13.77 -1.16
CA TYR A 212 -2.74 -13.17 0.17
C TYR A 212 -3.37 -14.04 1.27
N ASP A 213 -4.46 -14.76 0.94
CA ASP A 213 -5.17 -15.63 1.88
C ASP A 213 -4.45 -16.97 2.10
N GLU A 214 -3.63 -17.38 1.14
CA GLU A 214 -2.94 -18.66 1.15
C GLU A 214 -1.61 -18.60 1.93
N ARG A 215 -1.11 -17.40 2.22
CA ARG A 215 0.14 -17.21 2.95
C ARG A 215 -0.09 -17.27 4.45
N ASP A 216 0.42 -18.32 5.08
CA ASP A 216 0.55 -18.33 6.54
C ASP A 216 1.68 -17.36 6.95
N ARG A 217 1.30 -16.19 7.50
CA ARG A 217 2.23 -15.14 7.91
C ARG A 217 2.41 -15.13 9.43
N PRO A 218 3.21 -16.05 10.01
CA PRO A 218 3.43 -16.09 11.45
C PRO A 218 4.07 -14.80 11.98
N LEU A 219 4.87 -14.10 11.15
CA LEU A 219 5.55 -12.84 11.55
C LEU A 219 4.57 -11.68 11.73
N ALA A 220 3.50 -11.59 10.94
CA ALA A 220 2.48 -10.55 11.12
C ALA A 220 1.78 -10.69 12.48
N ARG A 221 1.64 -11.90 12.99
CA ARG A 221 1.06 -12.19 14.32
C ARG A 221 1.98 -11.76 15.46
N LEU A 222 3.30 -11.89 15.30
CA LEU A 222 4.29 -11.55 16.33
C LEU A 222 4.37 -10.04 16.62
N PHE A 223 4.13 -9.19 15.63
CA PHE A 223 4.20 -7.74 15.76
C PHE A 223 2.86 -7.05 16.05
N GLN A 224 1.77 -7.81 16.23
CA GLN A 224 0.45 -7.28 16.56
C GLN A 224 -0.07 -7.85 17.88
N PRO A 225 0.36 -7.32 19.03
CA PRO A 225 -0.05 -7.83 20.36
C PRO A 225 -1.57 -7.80 20.57
N GLN A 226 -2.28 -6.86 19.96
CA GLN A 226 -3.73 -6.77 20.01
C GLN A 226 -4.41 -7.92 19.25
N MET A 227 -3.86 -8.31 18.11
CA MET A 227 -4.36 -9.44 17.32
C MET A 227 -4.19 -10.76 18.10
N SER A 228 -3.06 -10.95 18.76
CA SER A 228 -2.81 -12.11 19.63
C SER A 228 -3.80 -12.17 20.81
N ARG A 229 -4.12 -11.01 21.43
CA ARG A 229 -5.15 -10.92 22.49
C ARG A 229 -6.54 -11.24 21.97
N MET A 230 -6.90 -10.72 20.79
CA MET A 230 -8.18 -11.05 20.14
C MET A 230 -8.26 -12.55 19.81
N GLN A 231 -7.22 -13.14 19.25
CA GLN A 231 -7.20 -14.59 18.98
C GLN A 231 -7.37 -15.42 20.25
N SER A 232 -6.68 -15.04 21.34
CA SER A 232 -6.84 -15.72 22.62
C SER A 232 -8.25 -15.57 23.19
N ALA A 233 -8.85 -14.39 23.05
CA ALA A 233 -10.24 -14.16 23.48
C ALA A 233 -11.24 -14.96 22.64
N VAL A 234 -11.06 -15.02 21.31
CA VAL A 234 -11.89 -15.82 20.40
C VAL A 234 -11.74 -17.31 20.69
N ALA A 235 -10.51 -17.81 20.92
CA ALA A 235 -10.28 -19.19 21.33
C ALA A 235 -10.96 -19.52 22.64
N ALA A 236 -10.85 -18.67 23.66
CA ALA A 236 -11.52 -18.85 24.94
C ALA A 236 -13.05 -18.84 24.81
N GLN A 237 -13.62 -18.00 23.91
CA GLN A 237 -15.06 -18.02 23.63
C GLN A 237 -15.48 -19.31 22.92
N ALA A 238 -14.70 -19.81 21.98
CA ALA A 238 -14.99 -21.08 21.32
C ALA A 238 -15.00 -22.25 22.29
N GLU A 239 -14.01 -22.34 23.17
CA GLU A 239 -13.95 -23.36 24.22
C GLU A 239 -15.15 -23.27 25.18
N MET A 240 -15.54 -22.06 25.59
CA MET A 240 -16.70 -21.86 26.45
C MET A 240 -18.01 -22.29 25.74
N VAL A 241 -18.17 -21.98 24.46
CA VAL A 241 -19.33 -22.42 23.66
C VAL A 241 -19.35 -23.94 23.55
N ASP A 242 -18.23 -24.58 23.27
CA ASP A 242 -18.13 -26.03 23.17
C ASP A 242 -18.46 -26.71 24.52
N ALA A 243 -17.97 -26.18 25.64
CA ALA A 243 -18.31 -26.68 26.97
C ALA A 243 -19.82 -26.55 27.30
N ILE A 244 -20.47 -25.45 26.89
CA ILE A 244 -21.91 -25.27 27.03
C ILE A 244 -22.67 -26.29 26.19
N LEU A 245 -22.29 -26.50 24.94
CA LEU A 245 -22.91 -27.48 24.05
C LEU A 245 -22.78 -28.89 24.59
N GLU A 246 -21.62 -29.29 25.08
CA GLU A 246 -21.39 -30.59 25.72
C GLU A 246 -22.30 -30.77 26.99
N ALA A 247 -22.42 -29.74 27.82
CA ALA A 247 -23.29 -29.76 28.99
C ALA A 247 -24.76 -29.93 28.60
N LEU A 248 -25.22 -29.29 27.52
CA LEU A 248 -26.58 -29.41 26.99
C LEU A 248 -26.85 -30.79 26.39
N ILE A 249 -25.89 -31.39 25.69
CA ILE A 249 -25.97 -32.74 25.17
C ILE A 249 -26.05 -33.76 26.31
N THR A 250 -25.15 -33.62 27.30
CA THR A 250 -25.13 -34.51 28.48
C THR A 250 -26.46 -34.49 29.23
N ARG A 251 -27.11 -33.32 29.32
CA ARG A 251 -28.44 -33.14 29.92
C ARG A 251 -29.59 -33.52 29.00
N LYS A 252 -29.29 -33.99 27.80
CA LYS A 252 -30.29 -34.39 26.77
C LYS A 252 -31.22 -33.26 26.29
N TYR A 253 -30.77 -32.01 26.41
CA TYR A 253 -31.50 -30.88 25.84
C TYR A 253 -31.21 -30.70 24.35
N LEU A 254 -30.02 -31.15 23.88
CA LEU A 254 -29.61 -31.17 22.47
C LEU A 254 -29.08 -32.55 22.12
N THR A 255 -29.16 -32.87 20.85
CA THR A 255 -28.43 -34.02 20.26
C THR A 255 -27.20 -33.55 19.50
N HIS A 256 -26.29 -34.46 19.23
CA HIS A 256 -25.15 -34.17 18.34
C HIS A 256 -25.60 -33.70 16.94
N GLY A 257 -26.77 -34.21 16.46
CA GLY A 257 -27.36 -33.78 15.19
C GLY A 257 -27.81 -32.32 15.23
N ASP A 258 -28.47 -31.90 16.35
CA ASP A 258 -28.87 -30.52 16.53
C ASP A 258 -27.67 -29.57 16.52
N VAL A 259 -26.57 -29.93 17.19
CA VAL A 259 -25.36 -29.15 17.23
C VAL A 259 -24.72 -29.06 15.83
N ALA A 260 -24.68 -30.16 15.07
CA ALA A 260 -24.17 -30.15 13.70
C ALA A 260 -24.99 -29.23 12.79
N GLU A 261 -26.32 -29.26 12.91
CA GLU A 261 -27.23 -28.37 12.18
C GLU A 261 -27.06 -26.90 12.60
N MET A 262 -26.93 -26.62 13.92
CA MET A 262 -26.64 -25.27 14.42
C MET A 262 -25.31 -24.74 13.89
N ARG A 263 -24.25 -25.55 13.89
CA ARG A 263 -22.95 -25.18 13.32
C ARG A 263 -23.03 -24.88 11.83
N LYS A 264 -23.76 -25.71 11.07
CA LYS A 264 -24.01 -25.49 9.64
C LYS A 264 -24.75 -24.15 9.42
N LYS A 265 -25.83 -23.91 10.12
CA LYS A 265 -26.58 -22.63 10.03
C LYS A 265 -25.75 -21.42 10.48
N ALA A 266 -24.90 -21.60 11.50
CA ALA A 266 -23.97 -20.55 11.93
C ALA A 266 -22.92 -20.26 10.86
N ALA A 267 -22.35 -21.30 10.24
CA ALA A 267 -21.42 -21.15 9.14
C ALA A 267 -22.07 -20.41 7.96
N GLU A 268 -23.27 -20.79 7.53
CA GLU A 268 -24.03 -20.10 6.48
C GLU A 268 -24.23 -18.62 6.82
N ARG A 269 -24.61 -18.29 8.06
CA ARG A 269 -24.80 -16.89 8.52
C ARG A 269 -23.49 -16.12 8.63
N ILE A 270 -22.37 -16.78 8.97
CA ILE A 270 -21.03 -16.16 8.98
C ILE A 270 -20.62 -15.83 7.55
N TRP A 271 -20.91 -16.70 6.60
CA TRP A 271 -20.65 -16.42 5.19
C TRP A 271 -21.42 -15.20 4.70
N ASP A 272 -22.71 -15.07 5.06
CA ASP A 272 -23.52 -13.90 4.73
C ASP A 272 -23.00 -12.59 5.37
N ARG A 273 -22.24 -12.69 6.48
CA ARG A 273 -21.67 -11.54 7.20
C ARG A 273 -20.18 -11.29 6.91
N ARG A 274 -19.57 -12.03 6.02
CA ARG A 274 -18.15 -11.86 5.72
C ARG A 274 -17.79 -10.49 5.17
N ARG A 275 -18.75 -9.83 4.53
CA ARG A 275 -18.59 -8.47 4.03
C ARG A 275 -19.58 -7.55 4.71
N GLU A 276 -19.04 -6.55 5.35
CA GLU A 276 -19.80 -5.50 6.00
C GLU A 276 -19.89 -4.31 5.06
N PHE A 277 -21.13 -3.93 4.73
CA PHE A 277 -21.45 -2.78 3.89
C PHE A 277 -21.81 -1.61 4.79
N PHE A 278 -20.98 -0.59 4.82
CA PHE A 278 -21.23 0.62 5.59
C PHE A 278 -21.67 1.75 4.67
N GLU A 279 -22.90 2.23 4.90
CA GLU A 279 -23.38 3.47 4.29
C GLU A 279 -22.83 4.65 5.09
N VAL A 280 -22.14 5.55 4.42
CA VAL A 280 -21.62 6.80 4.98
C VAL A 280 -22.29 7.98 4.29
N SER A 281 -22.29 9.16 4.91
CA SER A 281 -22.93 10.36 4.34
C SER A 281 -22.29 10.77 3.00
N ASP A 282 -20.99 10.88 2.98
CA ASP A 282 -20.16 11.04 1.77
C ASP A 282 -18.80 10.37 1.99
N ILE A 283 -18.38 9.54 1.04
CA ILE A 283 -17.11 8.79 1.14
C ILE A 283 -15.92 9.73 1.17
N ASP A 284 -15.94 10.79 0.38
CA ASP A 284 -14.79 11.67 0.26
C ASP A 284 -14.61 12.52 1.53
N GLU A 285 -15.72 12.97 2.14
CA GLU A 285 -15.69 13.66 3.43
C GLU A 285 -15.32 12.72 4.58
N PHE A 286 -15.81 11.47 4.55
CA PHE A 286 -15.53 10.48 5.60
C PHE A 286 -14.06 10.09 5.63
N LEU A 287 -13.44 9.90 4.46
CA LEU A 287 -12.06 9.43 4.34
C LEU A 287 -11.03 10.56 4.37
N ASN A 288 -11.41 11.76 3.97
CA ASN A 288 -10.59 12.97 4.06
C ASN A 288 -11.37 14.05 4.82
N PRO A 289 -11.60 13.88 6.13
CA PRO A 289 -12.29 14.91 6.89
C PRO A 289 -11.49 16.21 6.77
N SER A 290 -12.14 17.27 6.25
CA SER A 290 -11.58 18.62 6.30
C SER A 290 -11.10 18.89 7.73
N PRO A 291 -9.90 19.43 7.96
CA PRO A 291 -9.46 19.76 9.29
C PRO A 291 -10.54 20.63 9.92
N ARG A 292 -11.30 20.04 10.86
CA ARG A 292 -12.29 20.80 11.63
C ARG A 292 -11.51 21.89 12.33
N LEU A 293 -11.84 23.13 12.02
CA LEU A 293 -11.37 24.30 12.75
C LEU A 293 -11.41 23.93 14.23
N THR A 294 -10.24 23.95 14.85
CA THR A 294 -10.07 23.74 16.29
C THR A 294 -11.04 24.64 17.02
N TRP A 295 -11.79 24.05 17.91
CA TRP A 295 -12.65 24.78 18.83
C TRP A 295 -11.78 25.77 19.62
N ASP A 296 -12.07 27.03 19.46
CA ASP A 296 -11.64 28.08 20.41
C ASP A 296 -12.38 27.91 21.74
#